data_fb1d0834642d71d35113f7a4cc18ff5d
#
_entry.id   fb1d0834642d71d35113f7a4cc18ff5d
#
_cell.length_a   1.000
_cell.length_b   1.000
_cell.length_c   1.000
_cell.angle_alpha   90.00
_cell.angle_beta   90.00
_cell.angle_gamma   90.00
#
_symmetry.space_group_name_H-M   'P 1'
#
loop_
_entity.id
_entity.type
_entity.pdbx_description
1 polymer ?
#
loop_
_entity_poly.entity_id
_entity_poly.type
_entity_poly.pdbx_seq_one_letter_code
_entity_poly.pdbx_strand_id
1 'polypeptide(L)'
;MQVKAKHGTKCDVKMSIRLICDIMCAMKKTCVKNLSEQAYDFICAKLSGGDLKPGSKLSEPSLAAACGVSRTPMREAVRRLVEEGVLYQKEKSGTYVADFAAKDVSDAYEIRVAIECAMLARAVENLTRKDIATLQGHCNRMYAAIRAMRKAGMEVMTGQPEASFLAEDLAFHLLLLRASGNMLAEKIIANTYRRNQFFGTHSHQRTLRHVATAWRHHCEILKACRQGDTDAAVCWLKAHIERSEKDALLPLSRFR
;
A
#
# COMPACT_ATOMS: atom_id res chain seq x y z
N MET A 1 -36.00 -9.70 -12.09
CA MET A 1 -34.71 -10.32 -12.53
C MET A 1 -33.65 -9.90 -11.52
N GLN A 2 -33.32 -10.79 -10.59
CA GLN A 2 -32.30 -10.50 -9.57
C GLN A 2 -30.91 -10.76 -10.19
N VAL A 3 -30.10 -9.69 -10.31
CA VAL A 3 -28.69 -9.81 -10.71
C VAL A 3 -27.91 -10.26 -9.48
N LYS A 4 -27.46 -11.51 -9.47
CA LYS A 4 -26.54 -12.05 -8.46
C LYS A 4 -25.20 -11.33 -8.56
N ALA A 5 -24.84 -10.54 -7.53
CA ALA A 5 -23.51 -10.04 -7.34
C ALA A 5 -22.53 -11.23 -7.23
N LYS A 6 -21.67 -11.41 -8.22
CA LYS A 6 -20.55 -12.36 -8.13
C LYS A 6 -19.56 -11.83 -7.11
N HIS A 7 -19.45 -12.51 -5.98
CA HIS A 7 -18.40 -12.28 -4.98
C HIS A 7 -17.04 -12.47 -5.67
N GLY A 8 -16.19 -11.43 -5.60
CA GLY A 8 -14.79 -11.54 -6.01
C GLY A 8 -14.14 -12.68 -5.23
N THR A 9 -13.49 -13.59 -5.96
CA THR A 9 -12.94 -14.81 -5.38
C THR A 9 -11.76 -14.50 -4.45
N LYS A 10 -11.64 -15.21 -3.32
CA LYS A 10 -10.52 -15.16 -2.36
C LYS A 10 -9.11 -15.22 -3.01
N CYS A 11 -9.04 -15.65 -4.27
CA CYS A 11 -7.80 -15.75 -5.03
C CYS A 11 -7.25 -14.39 -5.48
N ASP A 12 -8.12 -13.42 -5.81
CA ASP A 12 -7.72 -12.14 -6.39
C ASP A 12 -7.02 -11.21 -5.39
N VAL A 13 -7.45 -11.24 -4.12
CA VAL A 13 -6.83 -10.44 -3.04
C VAL A 13 -5.42 -10.95 -2.70
N LYS A 14 -5.21 -12.28 -2.73
CA LYS A 14 -3.89 -12.90 -2.49
C LYS A 14 -2.85 -12.47 -3.53
N MET A 15 -3.27 -12.26 -4.78
CA MET A 15 -2.39 -11.87 -5.87
C MET A 15 -1.98 -10.39 -5.77
N SER A 16 -2.87 -9.51 -5.33
CA SER A 16 -2.61 -8.07 -5.16
C SER A 16 -1.49 -7.79 -4.17
N ILE A 17 -1.53 -8.42 -3.00
CA ILE A 17 -0.55 -8.16 -1.94
C ILE A 17 0.80 -8.81 -2.24
N ARG A 18 0.78 -10.01 -2.85
CA ARG A 18 2.03 -10.66 -3.27
C ARG A 18 2.82 -9.79 -4.24
N LEU A 19 2.16 -9.15 -5.21
CA LEU A 19 2.83 -8.28 -6.18
C LEU A 19 3.41 -7.03 -5.51
N ILE A 20 2.74 -6.46 -4.50
CA ILE A 20 3.24 -5.29 -3.78
C ILE A 20 4.41 -5.67 -2.87
N CYS A 21 4.32 -6.81 -2.17
CA CYS A 21 5.46 -7.36 -1.44
C CYS A 21 6.63 -7.66 -2.38
N ASP A 22 6.38 -8.21 -3.56
CA ASP A 22 7.40 -8.51 -4.56
C ASP A 22 8.05 -7.23 -5.14
N ILE A 23 7.28 -6.16 -5.34
CA ILE A 23 7.82 -4.86 -5.79
C ILE A 23 8.65 -4.19 -4.70
N MET A 24 8.20 -4.23 -3.45
CA MET A 24 8.99 -3.73 -2.33
C MET A 24 10.24 -4.56 -2.08
N CYS A 25 10.22 -5.87 -2.40
CA CYS A 25 11.37 -6.75 -2.36
C CYS A 25 12.32 -6.53 -3.56
N ALA A 26 11.79 -6.29 -4.76
CA ALA A 26 12.57 -6.01 -5.97
C ALA A 26 13.32 -4.67 -5.91
N MET A 27 12.86 -3.74 -5.05
CA MET A 27 13.58 -2.50 -4.73
C MET A 27 14.80 -2.75 -3.82
N LYS A 28 14.87 -3.91 -3.16
CA LYS A 28 16.10 -4.43 -2.51
C LYS A 28 16.72 -5.42 -3.48
N LYS A 29 17.85 -5.05 -4.10
CA LYS A 29 18.62 -5.87 -5.06
C LYS A 29 18.58 -7.36 -4.71
N THR A 30 18.16 -8.18 -5.71
CA THR A 30 18.43 -9.61 -5.89
C THR A 30 18.99 -10.35 -4.68
N CYS A 31 18.13 -11.03 -3.94
CA CYS A 31 18.54 -12.07 -3.02
C CYS A 31 17.58 -13.26 -3.13
N VAL A 32 18.12 -14.46 -3.07
CA VAL A 32 17.33 -15.67 -2.82
C VAL A 32 16.42 -15.36 -1.63
N LYS A 33 15.08 -15.48 -1.80
CA LYS A 33 14.12 -15.22 -0.71
C LYS A 33 14.57 -16.06 0.48
N ASN A 34 15.03 -15.41 1.54
CA ASN A 34 15.39 -16.14 2.74
C ASN A 34 14.12 -16.66 3.43
N LEU A 35 14.26 -17.63 4.30
CA LEU A 35 13.12 -18.28 4.97
C LEU A 35 12.29 -17.28 5.80
N SER A 36 12.89 -16.18 6.29
CA SER A 36 12.15 -15.14 7.01
C SER A 36 11.30 -14.27 6.09
N GLU A 37 11.73 -14.02 4.86
CA GLU A 37 10.90 -13.36 3.83
C GLU A 37 9.73 -14.26 3.39
N GLN A 38 9.98 -15.56 3.24
CA GLN A 38 8.90 -16.53 2.96
C GLN A 38 7.85 -16.53 4.09
N ALA A 39 8.29 -16.57 5.35
CA ALA A 39 7.41 -16.50 6.51
C ALA A 39 6.63 -15.18 6.59
N TYR A 40 7.29 -14.06 6.30
CA TYR A 40 6.67 -12.74 6.24
C TYR A 40 5.56 -12.70 5.18
N ASP A 41 5.86 -13.10 3.93
CA ASP A 41 4.89 -13.14 2.84
C ASP A 41 3.70 -14.07 3.16
N PHE A 42 3.96 -15.19 3.84
CA PHE A 42 2.94 -16.13 4.27
C PHE A 42 1.95 -15.51 5.27
N ILE A 43 2.47 -14.79 6.30
CA ILE A 43 1.62 -14.10 7.27
C ILE A 43 0.82 -13.00 6.57
N CYS A 44 1.47 -12.20 5.72
CA CYS A 44 0.83 -11.16 4.94
C CYS A 44 -0.33 -11.70 4.08
N ALA A 45 -0.13 -12.84 3.42
CA ALA A 45 -1.17 -13.49 2.63
C ALA A 45 -2.37 -13.95 3.47
N LYS A 46 -2.11 -14.43 4.70
CA LYS A 46 -3.19 -14.82 5.63
C LYS A 46 -3.97 -13.65 6.20
N LEU A 47 -3.30 -12.55 6.51
CA LEU A 47 -3.94 -11.29 6.93
C LEU A 47 -4.87 -10.78 5.85
N SER A 48 -4.37 -10.69 4.63
CA SER A 48 -5.11 -10.20 3.48
C SER A 48 -6.23 -11.11 3.03
N GLY A 49 -6.07 -12.42 3.24
CA GLY A 49 -7.11 -13.41 2.95
C GLY A 49 -8.22 -13.45 4.01
N GLY A 50 -8.09 -12.68 5.12
CA GLY A 50 -9.03 -12.69 6.24
C GLY A 50 -8.94 -13.96 7.11
N ASP A 51 -7.92 -14.80 6.90
CA ASP A 51 -7.67 -15.98 7.75
C ASP A 51 -7.18 -15.57 9.14
N LEU A 52 -6.47 -14.45 9.24
CA LEU A 52 -6.07 -13.79 10.47
C LEU A 52 -6.90 -12.50 10.62
N LYS A 53 -7.80 -12.50 11.61
CA LYS A 53 -8.72 -11.38 11.84
C LYS A 53 -8.09 -10.32 12.77
N PRO A 54 -8.44 -9.03 12.64
CA PRO A 54 -8.08 -8.00 13.60
C PRO A 54 -8.42 -8.45 15.03
N GLY A 55 -7.51 -8.16 15.98
CA GLY A 55 -7.63 -8.57 17.38
C GLY A 55 -7.36 -10.06 17.68
N SER A 56 -7.22 -10.92 16.66
CA SER A 56 -6.97 -12.33 16.89
C SER A 56 -5.54 -12.62 17.33
N LYS A 57 -5.38 -13.63 18.22
CA LYS A 57 -4.07 -14.08 18.70
C LYS A 57 -3.36 -14.94 17.65
N LEU A 58 -2.09 -14.69 17.41
CA LEU A 58 -1.25 -15.51 16.55
C LEU A 58 -0.63 -16.68 17.32
N SER A 59 -0.59 -17.83 16.65
CA SER A 59 0.23 -18.99 17.10
C SER A 59 1.45 -19.10 16.17
N GLU A 60 2.61 -18.58 16.60
CA GLU A 60 3.86 -18.70 15.84
C GLU A 60 4.21 -20.16 15.50
N PRO A 61 4.06 -21.15 16.42
CA PRO A 61 4.31 -22.54 16.09
C PRO A 61 3.40 -23.08 14.99
N SER A 62 2.09 -22.75 15.03
CA SER A 62 1.14 -23.18 14.00
C SER A 62 1.43 -22.53 12.65
N LEU A 63 1.81 -21.24 12.65
CA LEU A 63 2.16 -20.52 11.42
C LEU A 63 3.47 -21.08 10.82
N ALA A 64 4.47 -21.39 11.63
CA ALA A 64 5.72 -21.98 11.19
C ALA A 64 5.49 -23.35 10.52
N ALA A 65 4.69 -24.23 11.17
CA ALA A 65 4.33 -25.52 10.62
C ALA A 65 3.55 -25.39 9.29
N ALA A 66 2.57 -24.49 9.22
CA ALA A 66 1.76 -24.26 8.03
C ALA A 66 2.56 -23.61 6.86
N CYS A 67 3.59 -22.84 7.17
CA CYS A 67 4.50 -22.23 6.20
C CYS A 67 5.62 -23.17 5.73
N GLY A 68 5.89 -24.25 6.47
CA GLY A 68 7.01 -25.17 6.23
C GLY A 68 8.38 -24.60 6.59
N VAL A 69 8.43 -23.67 7.57
CA VAL A 69 9.68 -23.08 8.05
C VAL A 69 9.92 -23.39 9.53
N SER A 70 11.16 -23.23 10.01
CA SER A 70 11.46 -23.37 11.43
C SER A 70 10.96 -22.15 12.24
N ARG A 71 11.01 -22.24 13.58
CA ARG A 71 10.53 -21.18 14.48
C ARG A 71 11.33 -19.88 14.36
N THR A 72 12.63 -19.95 14.07
CA THR A 72 13.51 -18.77 13.99
C THR A 72 13.09 -17.81 12.87
N PRO A 73 13.03 -18.20 11.58
CA PRO A 73 12.55 -17.31 10.51
C PRO A 73 11.11 -16.85 10.72
N MET A 74 10.24 -17.67 11.32
CA MET A 74 8.88 -17.26 11.65
C MET A 74 8.88 -16.13 12.70
N ARG A 75 9.70 -16.24 13.74
CA ARG A 75 9.82 -15.21 14.78
C ARG A 75 10.41 -13.91 14.24
N GLU A 76 11.39 -13.98 13.33
CA GLU A 76 11.93 -12.81 12.64
C GLU A 76 10.85 -12.09 11.81
N ALA A 77 10.03 -12.84 11.07
CA ALA A 77 8.91 -12.29 10.31
C ALA A 77 7.86 -11.62 11.22
N VAL A 78 7.50 -12.26 12.33
CA VAL A 78 6.58 -11.71 13.33
C VAL A 78 7.15 -10.43 13.94
N ARG A 79 8.44 -10.41 14.34
CA ARG A 79 9.09 -9.23 14.90
C ARG A 79 9.02 -8.05 13.91
N ARG A 80 9.32 -8.30 12.63
CA ARG A 80 9.23 -7.30 11.59
C ARG A 80 7.81 -6.74 11.43
N LEU A 81 6.78 -7.59 11.46
CA LEU A 81 5.38 -7.16 11.39
C LEU A 81 4.95 -6.39 12.65
N VAL A 82 5.55 -6.66 13.82
CA VAL A 82 5.36 -5.87 15.04
C VAL A 82 6.01 -4.48 14.89
N GLU A 83 7.25 -4.41 14.39
CA GLU A 83 7.94 -3.15 14.09
C GLU A 83 7.17 -2.30 13.04
N GLU A 84 6.50 -2.94 12.10
CA GLU A 84 5.63 -2.31 11.10
C GLU A 84 4.24 -1.95 11.65
N GLY A 85 3.90 -2.35 12.90
CA GLY A 85 2.63 -2.07 13.55
C GLY A 85 1.44 -2.85 12.98
N VAL A 86 1.69 -3.88 12.19
CA VAL A 86 0.68 -4.83 11.66
C VAL A 86 0.27 -5.85 12.73
N LEU A 87 1.22 -6.22 13.57
CA LEU A 87 1.03 -7.04 14.75
C LEU A 87 1.41 -6.24 15.99
N TYR A 88 0.91 -6.64 17.16
CA TYR A 88 1.38 -6.11 18.42
C TYR A 88 1.59 -7.22 19.43
N GLN A 89 2.54 -7.02 20.34
CA GLN A 89 2.79 -7.93 21.45
C GLN A 89 2.10 -7.41 22.70
N LYS A 90 1.33 -8.30 23.35
CA LYS A 90 0.77 -8.05 24.68
C LYS A 90 1.59 -8.81 25.70
N GLU A 91 2.12 -8.08 26.67
CA GLU A 91 3.00 -8.65 27.69
C GLU A 91 2.39 -9.90 28.36
N LYS A 92 3.17 -10.96 28.49
CA LYS A 92 2.77 -12.27 29.04
C LYS A 92 1.57 -12.95 28.37
N SER A 93 1.06 -12.39 27.27
CA SER A 93 -0.14 -12.90 26.59
C SER A 93 0.13 -13.40 25.17
N GLY A 94 1.08 -12.81 24.44
CA GLY A 94 1.49 -13.23 23.09
C GLY A 94 1.35 -12.15 22.03
N THR A 95 1.38 -12.57 20.77
CA THR A 95 1.28 -11.70 19.61
C THR A 95 -0.13 -11.69 19.03
N TYR A 96 -0.63 -10.54 18.64
CA TYR A 96 -1.98 -10.33 18.16
C TYR A 96 -1.96 -9.51 16.83
N VAL A 97 -2.97 -9.71 16.01
CA VAL A 97 -3.23 -8.84 14.84
C VAL A 97 -3.72 -7.48 15.36
N ALA A 98 -3.12 -6.41 14.86
CA ALA A 98 -3.59 -5.07 15.20
C ALA A 98 -5.04 -4.87 14.75
N ASP A 99 -5.81 -4.15 15.53
CA ASP A 99 -7.15 -3.70 15.17
C ASP A 99 -7.08 -2.21 14.79
N PHE A 100 -7.72 -1.83 13.71
CA PHE A 100 -7.63 -0.48 13.17
C PHE A 100 -9.01 0.17 13.14
N ALA A 101 -9.12 1.27 13.86
CA ALA A 101 -10.26 2.15 13.79
C ALA A 101 -10.14 3.14 12.60
N ALA A 102 -11.26 3.76 12.23
CA ALA A 102 -11.27 4.84 11.24
C ALA A 102 -10.30 5.97 11.61
N LYS A 103 -10.11 6.22 12.92
CA LYS A 103 -9.16 7.21 13.43
C LYS A 103 -7.72 6.86 13.05
N ASP A 104 -7.30 5.60 13.15
CA ASP A 104 -5.94 5.18 12.80
C ASP A 104 -5.64 5.39 11.31
N VAL A 105 -6.66 5.23 10.47
CA VAL A 105 -6.56 5.54 9.03
C VAL A 105 -6.35 7.04 8.83
N SER A 106 -7.18 7.89 9.47
CA SER A 106 -7.06 9.34 9.36
C SER A 106 -5.71 9.85 9.88
N ASP A 107 -5.28 9.38 11.06
CA ASP A 107 -3.97 9.73 11.63
C ASP A 107 -2.81 9.37 10.66
N ALA A 108 -2.91 8.23 9.98
CA ALA A 108 -1.92 7.81 8.99
C ALA A 108 -1.89 8.73 7.75
N TYR A 109 -3.04 9.22 7.28
CA TYR A 109 -3.13 10.16 6.17
C TYR A 109 -2.64 11.56 6.57
N GLU A 110 -2.90 12.01 7.81
CA GLU A 110 -2.36 13.26 8.35
C GLU A 110 -0.82 13.26 8.36
N ILE A 111 -0.20 12.16 8.84
CA ILE A 111 1.25 11.97 8.79
C ILE A 111 1.78 11.98 7.35
N ARG A 112 1.05 11.36 6.41
CA ARG A 112 1.42 11.39 4.99
C ARG A 112 1.43 12.82 4.44
N VAL A 113 0.39 13.61 4.70
CA VAL A 113 0.35 15.02 4.28
C VAL A 113 1.54 15.78 4.84
N ALA A 114 1.81 15.66 6.14
CA ALA A 114 2.89 16.38 6.81
C ALA A 114 4.27 16.03 6.24
N ILE A 115 4.57 14.74 6.06
CA ILE A 115 5.89 14.28 5.63
C ILE A 115 6.05 14.40 4.11
N GLU A 116 5.09 13.88 3.33
CA GLU A 116 5.24 13.80 1.89
C GLU A 116 5.26 15.19 1.23
N CYS A 117 4.42 16.13 1.70
CA CYS A 117 4.43 17.50 1.17
C CYS A 117 5.73 18.23 1.51
N ALA A 118 6.23 18.13 2.76
CA ALA A 118 7.49 18.74 3.15
C ALA A 118 8.69 18.15 2.38
N MET A 119 8.67 16.84 2.11
CA MET A 119 9.74 16.17 1.36
C MET A 119 9.65 16.48 -0.15
N LEU A 120 8.44 16.64 -0.71
CA LEU A 120 8.28 16.99 -2.12
C LEU A 120 8.90 18.35 -2.45
N ALA A 121 8.75 19.34 -1.58
CA ALA A 121 9.39 20.64 -1.77
C ALA A 121 10.91 20.52 -2.00
N ARG A 122 11.56 19.66 -1.22
CA ARG A 122 12.99 19.34 -1.42
C ARG A 122 13.27 18.45 -2.64
N ALA A 123 12.35 17.52 -2.93
CA ALA A 123 12.52 16.57 -4.02
C ALA A 123 12.53 17.28 -5.38
N VAL A 124 11.66 18.29 -5.58
CA VAL A 124 11.54 19.00 -6.87
C VAL A 124 12.88 19.57 -7.33
N GLU A 125 13.71 20.07 -6.41
CA GLU A 125 15.04 20.60 -6.70
C GLU A 125 16.06 19.51 -7.11
N ASN A 126 15.86 18.28 -6.64
CA ASN A 126 16.80 17.16 -6.80
C ASN A 126 16.41 16.15 -7.88
N LEU A 127 15.19 16.25 -8.41
CA LEU A 127 14.70 15.30 -9.43
C LEU A 127 15.55 15.36 -10.70
N THR A 128 16.15 14.23 -11.05
CA THR A 128 16.88 14.08 -12.31
C THR A 128 15.94 13.82 -13.49
N ARG A 129 16.43 14.02 -14.72
CA ARG A 129 15.68 13.62 -15.93
C ARG A 129 15.30 12.14 -15.91
N LYS A 130 16.13 11.27 -15.32
CA LYS A 130 15.85 9.84 -15.16
C LYS A 130 14.69 9.61 -14.18
N ASP A 131 14.64 10.35 -13.07
CA ASP A 131 13.57 10.24 -12.09
C ASP A 131 12.23 10.69 -12.70
N ILE A 132 12.23 11.79 -13.43
CA ILE A 132 11.06 12.28 -14.17
C ILE A 132 10.56 11.23 -15.19
N ALA A 133 11.47 10.59 -15.93
CA ALA A 133 11.10 9.52 -16.86
C ALA A 133 10.53 8.30 -16.13
N THR A 134 11.07 7.96 -14.95
CA THR A 134 10.58 6.86 -14.10
C THR A 134 9.20 7.16 -13.54
N LEU A 135 8.96 8.37 -13.02
CA LEU A 135 7.64 8.84 -12.57
C LEU A 135 6.60 8.78 -13.70
N GLN A 136 6.99 9.18 -14.93
CA GLN A 136 6.11 9.02 -16.10
C GLN A 136 5.79 7.55 -16.37
N GLY A 137 6.76 6.66 -16.20
CA GLY A 137 6.55 5.21 -16.30
C GLY A 137 5.51 4.72 -15.31
N HIS A 138 5.57 5.17 -14.05
CA HIS A 138 4.57 4.85 -13.03
C HIS A 138 3.16 5.33 -13.43
N CYS A 139 3.02 6.58 -13.89
CA CYS A 139 1.74 7.11 -14.39
C CYS A 139 1.19 6.28 -15.56
N ASN A 140 2.03 5.89 -16.51
CA ASN A 140 1.63 5.08 -17.67
C ASN A 140 1.15 3.68 -17.26
N ARG A 141 1.80 3.03 -16.29
CA ARG A 141 1.39 1.71 -15.78
C ARG A 141 0.11 1.79 -14.95
N MET A 142 -0.09 2.84 -14.14
CA MET A 142 -1.38 3.10 -13.49
C MET A 142 -2.51 3.24 -14.52
N TYR A 143 -2.26 3.98 -15.61
CA TYR A 143 -3.23 4.11 -16.69
C TYR A 143 -3.53 2.79 -17.40
N ALA A 144 -2.51 1.95 -17.59
CA ALA A 144 -2.71 0.60 -18.15
C ALA A 144 -3.61 -0.27 -17.27
N ALA A 145 -3.46 -0.21 -15.94
CA ALA A 145 -4.35 -0.89 -14.99
C ALA A 145 -5.80 -0.39 -15.09
N ILE A 146 -6.01 0.93 -15.23
CA ILE A 146 -7.34 1.53 -15.45
C ILE A 146 -7.95 1.03 -16.76
N ARG A 147 -7.17 0.98 -17.84
CA ARG A 147 -7.63 0.44 -19.13
C ARG A 147 -8.02 -1.04 -19.03
N ALA A 148 -7.25 -1.84 -18.29
CA ALA A 148 -7.55 -3.26 -18.05
C ALA A 148 -8.88 -3.40 -17.30
N MET A 149 -9.11 -2.60 -16.26
CA MET A 149 -10.39 -2.52 -15.54
C MET A 149 -11.56 -2.24 -16.49
N ARG A 150 -11.44 -1.19 -17.32
CA ARG A 150 -12.49 -0.80 -18.30
C ARG A 150 -12.75 -1.90 -19.32
N LYS A 151 -11.69 -2.51 -19.87
CA LYS A 151 -11.81 -3.61 -20.86
C LYS A 151 -12.51 -4.82 -20.26
N ALA A 152 -12.31 -5.11 -18.98
CA ALA A 152 -12.94 -6.20 -18.26
C ALA A 152 -14.36 -5.89 -17.78
N GLY A 153 -14.90 -4.67 -18.01
CA GLY A 153 -16.22 -4.25 -17.53
C GLY A 153 -16.34 -4.23 -16.00
N MET A 154 -15.25 -4.04 -15.28
CA MET A 154 -15.26 -4.04 -13.82
C MET A 154 -15.84 -2.72 -13.30
N GLU A 155 -16.83 -2.78 -12.39
CA GLU A 155 -17.32 -1.61 -11.65
C GLU A 155 -16.36 -1.17 -10.55
N VAL A 156 -15.71 -2.15 -9.93
CA VAL A 156 -14.69 -1.99 -8.89
C VAL A 156 -13.41 -2.67 -9.33
N MET A 157 -12.28 -1.97 -9.17
CA MET A 157 -10.96 -2.52 -9.51
C MET A 157 -10.59 -3.60 -8.50
N THR A 158 -10.28 -4.80 -9.01
CA THR A 158 -9.90 -5.97 -8.21
C THR A 158 -8.82 -6.78 -8.91
N GLY A 159 -8.20 -7.71 -8.21
CA GLY A 159 -7.23 -8.64 -8.76
C GLY A 159 -5.96 -7.98 -9.29
N GLN A 160 -5.45 -8.48 -10.43
CA GLN A 160 -4.20 -8.00 -11.02
C GLN A 160 -4.18 -6.49 -11.37
N PRO A 161 -5.25 -5.91 -11.94
CA PRO A 161 -5.29 -4.46 -12.17
C PRO A 161 -5.15 -3.63 -10.89
N GLU A 162 -5.80 -4.04 -9.80
CA GLU A 162 -5.70 -3.38 -8.51
C GLU A 162 -4.30 -3.47 -7.92
N ALA A 163 -3.72 -4.66 -7.89
CA ALA A 163 -2.37 -4.89 -7.41
C ALA A 163 -1.35 -4.04 -8.17
N SER A 164 -1.46 -4.02 -9.50
CA SER A 164 -0.60 -3.23 -10.36
C SER A 164 -0.75 -1.72 -10.09
N PHE A 165 -2.00 -1.23 -9.97
CA PHE A 165 -2.27 0.18 -9.70
C PHE A 165 -1.66 0.62 -8.36
N LEU A 166 -1.90 -0.13 -7.29
CA LEU A 166 -1.40 0.20 -5.94
C LEU A 166 0.12 0.14 -5.84
N ALA A 167 0.74 -0.80 -6.55
CA ALA A 167 2.18 -0.91 -6.60
C ALA A 167 2.84 0.30 -7.28
N GLU A 168 2.26 0.78 -8.37
CA GLU A 168 2.75 1.93 -9.11
C GLU A 168 2.50 3.25 -8.36
N ASP A 169 1.35 3.35 -7.67
CA ASP A 169 1.02 4.44 -6.75
C ASP A 169 2.09 4.57 -5.65
N LEU A 170 2.35 3.49 -4.92
CA LEU A 170 3.38 3.47 -3.89
C LEU A 170 4.77 3.80 -4.44
N ALA A 171 5.15 3.20 -5.58
CA ALA A 171 6.47 3.42 -6.18
C ALA A 171 6.67 4.89 -6.60
N PHE A 172 5.63 5.55 -7.08
CA PHE A 172 5.64 6.98 -7.42
C PHE A 172 5.97 7.83 -6.17
N HIS A 173 5.25 7.63 -5.07
CA HIS A 173 5.47 8.37 -3.82
C HIS A 173 6.87 8.10 -3.22
N LEU A 174 7.31 6.84 -3.19
CA LEU A 174 8.63 6.49 -2.67
C LEU A 174 9.77 7.07 -3.51
N LEU A 175 9.60 7.23 -4.82
CA LEU A 175 10.60 7.88 -5.65
C LEU A 175 10.75 9.36 -5.28
N LEU A 176 9.65 10.07 -5.08
CA LEU A 176 9.67 11.48 -4.63
C LEU A 176 10.37 11.61 -3.26
N LEU A 177 10.06 10.72 -2.32
CA LEU A 177 10.71 10.70 -1.01
C LEU A 177 12.21 10.45 -1.10
N ARG A 178 12.66 9.54 -1.97
CA ARG A 178 14.09 9.30 -2.24
C ARG A 178 14.78 10.51 -2.82
N ALA A 179 14.16 11.19 -3.78
CA ALA A 179 14.70 12.40 -4.38
C ALA A 179 14.90 13.52 -3.35
N SER A 180 14.11 13.54 -2.28
CA SER A 180 14.31 14.46 -1.16
C SER A 180 15.60 14.22 -0.36
N GLY A 181 16.22 13.04 -0.49
CA GLY A 181 17.38 12.60 0.27
C GLY A 181 17.08 12.19 1.73
N ASN A 182 15.83 12.20 2.16
CA ASN A 182 15.45 11.83 3.53
C ASN A 182 15.03 10.35 3.62
N MET A 183 16.00 9.48 3.86
CA MET A 183 15.75 8.03 3.98
C MET A 183 14.84 7.65 5.17
N LEU A 184 14.81 8.47 6.23
CA LEU A 184 13.91 8.22 7.37
C LEU A 184 12.46 8.47 6.97
N ALA A 185 12.19 9.57 6.24
CA ALA A 185 10.87 9.87 5.71
C ALA A 185 10.37 8.75 4.78
N GLU A 186 11.23 8.26 3.86
CA GLU A 186 10.92 7.11 3.00
C GLU A 186 10.50 5.88 3.82
N LYS A 187 11.27 5.54 4.87
CA LYS A 187 10.99 4.39 5.72
C LYS A 187 9.67 4.55 6.48
N ILE A 188 9.40 5.71 7.05
CA ILE A 188 8.16 5.99 7.79
C ILE A 188 6.96 5.85 6.86
N ILE A 189 7.00 6.49 5.69
CA ILE A 189 5.90 6.48 4.75
C ILE A 189 5.69 5.08 4.14
N ALA A 190 6.76 4.35 3.81
CA ALA A 190 6.64 2.96 3.36
C ALA A 190 5.93 2.05 4.38
N ASN A 191 6.19 2.24 5.68
CA ASN A 191 5.50 1.51 6.74
C ASN A 191 4.04 1.93 6.88
N THR A 192 3.74 3.23 6.77
CA THR A 192 2.38 3.78 6.81
C THR A 192 1.52 3.22 5.67
N TYR A 193 2.07 3.16 4.45
CA TYR A 193 1.39 2.54 3.30
C TYR A 193 1.10 1.07 3.54
N ARG A 194 2.06 0.30 4.07
CA ARG A 194 1.86 -1.12 4.40
C ARG A 194 0.72 -1.32 5.39
N ARG A 195 0.71 -0.56 6.48
CA ARG A 195 -0.37 -0.62 7.48
C ARG A 195 -1.72 -0.35 6.83
N ASN A 196 -1.85 0.73 6.10
CA ASN A 196 -3.10 1.09 5.42
C ASN A 196 -3.55 0.01 4.43
N GLN A 197 -2.62 -0.69 3.80
CA GLN A 197 -2.90 -1.75 2.86
C GLN A 197 -3.47 -3.00 3.54
N PHE A 198 -2.92 -3.42 4.68
CA PHE A 198 -3.44 -4.59 5.42
C PHE A 198 -4.83 -4.33 6.01
N PHE A 199 -5.12 -3.12 6.44
CA PHE A 199 -6.34 -2.80 7.18
C PHE A 199 -7.37 -2.02 6.34
N GLY A 200 -6.93 -1.33 5.30
CA GLY A 200 -7.80 -0.57 4.39
C GLY A 200 -8.41 -1.40 3.25
N THR A 201 -7.83 -2.54 2.90
CA THR A 201 -8.22 -3.30 1.70
C THR A 201 -9.59 -3.96 1.77
N HIS A 202 -10.12 -4.24 2.96
CA HIS A 202 -11.44 -4.88 3.08
C HIS A 202 -12.62 -3.93 2.86
N SER A 203 -12.38 -2.63 2.81
CA SER A 203 -13.45 -1.63 2.74
C SER A 203 -13.39 -0.70 1.52
N HIS A 204 -12.31 -0.69 0.74
CA HIS A 204 -12.18 0.23 -0.38
C HIS A 204 -12.77 -0.34 -1.67
N GLN A 205 -13.86 0.25 -2.11
CA GLN A 205 -14.36 0.04 -3.48
C GLN A 205 -13.67 1.06 -4.42
N ARG A 206 -12.58 0.65 -5.06
CA ARG A 206 -11.87 1.48 -6.06
C ARG A 206 -12.64 1.49 -7.38
N THR A 207 -13.67 2.33 -7.45
CA THR A 207 -14.42 2.53 -8.69
C THR A 207 -13.56 3.22 -9.75
N LEU A 208 -13.97 3.16 -11.01
CA LEU A 208 -13.29 3.85 -12.11
C LEU A 208 -13.06 5.34 -11.82
N ARG A 209 -14.04 6.01 -11.17
CA ARG A 209 -13.92 7.42 -10.78
C ARG A 209 -12.78 7.64 -9.79
N HIS A 210 -12.63 6.79 -8.77
CA HIS A 210 -11.59 6.91 -7.75
C HIS A 210 -10.19 6.75 -8.38
N VAL A 211 -9.96 5.67 -9.13
CA VAL A 211 -8.64 5.40 -9.73
C VAL A 211 -8.27 6.39 -10.83
N ALA A 212 -9.26 6.87 -11.61
CA ALA A 212 -9.01 7.90 -12.64
C ALA A 212 -8.68 9.26 -12.00
N THR A 213 -9.31 9.60 -10.87
CA THR A 213 -8.99 10.84 -10.14
C THR A 213 -7.59 10.76 -9.54
N ALA A 214 -7.23 9.65 -8.88
CA ALA A 214 -5.90 9.44 -8.34
C ALA A 214 -4.83 9.53 -9.42
N TRP A 215 -5.01 8.82 -10.54
CA TRP A 215 -4.10 8.90 -11.69
C TRP A 215 -3.93 10.33 -12.22
N ARG A 216 -5.02 11.09 -12.37
CA ARG A 216 -4.95 12.47 -12.81
C ARG A 216 -4.12 13.33 -11.87
N HIS A 217 -4.30 13.18 -10.55
CA HIS A 217 -3.49 13.91 -9.57
C HIS A 217 -2.00 13.58 -9.72
N HIS A 218 -1.62 12.31 -9.92
CA HIS A 218 -0.23 11.93 -10.20
C HIS A 218 0.31 12.61 -11.47
N CYS A 219 -0.49 12.71 -12.51
CA CYS A 219 -0.09 13.42 -13.75
C CYS A 219 0.15 14.92 -13.50
N GLU A 220 -0.70 15.57 -12.70
CA GLU A 220 -0.51 16.99 -12.35
C GLU A 220 0.70 17.22 -11.44
N ILE A 221 0.94 16.33 -10.44
CA ILE A 221 2.15 16.36 -9.63
C ILE A 221 3.39 16.25 -10.52
N LEU A 222 3.42 15.27 -11.42
CA LEU A 222 4.53 15.07 -12.34
C LEU A 222 4.76 16.27 -13.27
N LYS A 223 3.69 16.87 -13.77
CA LYS A 223 3.74 18.06 -14.61
C LYS A 223 4.38 19.23 -13.84
N ALA A 224 3.94 19.49 -12.62
CA ALA A 224 4.50 20.53 -11.76
C ALA A 224 5.98 20.26 -11.45
N CYS A 225 6.36 19.02 -11.11
CA CYS A 225 7.76 18.62 -10.91
C CYS A 225 8.63 18.88 -12.15
N ARG A 226 8.13 18.63 -13.37
CA ARG A 226 8.85 18.92 -14.60
C ARG A 226 9.10 20.40 -14.84
N GLN A 227 8.18 21.23 -14.36
CA GLN A 227 8.24 22.69 -14.50
C GLN A 227 9.07 23.33 -13.38
N GLY A 228 9.48 22.56 -12.37
CA GLY A 228 10.11 23.08 -11.16
C GLY A 228 9.15 23.89 -10.28
N ASP A 229 7.84 23.75 -10.52
CA ASP A 229 6.80 24.45 -9.77
C ASP A 229 6.50 23.68 -8.47
N THR A 230 7.26 24.02 -7.44
CA THR A 230 7.18 23.38 -6.12
C THR A 230 5.81 23.59 -5.47
N ASP A 231 5.25 24.79 -5.55
CA ASP A 231 3.98 25.12 -4.91
C ASP A 231 2.82 24.33 -5.54
N ALA A 232 2.76 24.28 -6.88
CA ALA A 232 1.79 23.48 -7.58
C ALA A 232 1.95 21.98 -7.31
N ALA A 233 3.19 21.47 -7.26
CA ALA A 233 3.47 20.06 -6.95
C ALA A 233 2.96 19.69 -5.56
N VAL A 234 3.26 20.49 -4.54
CA VAL A 234 2.82 20.28 -3.16
C VAL A 234 1.29 20.39 -3.04
N CYS A 235 0.68 21.38 -3.71
CA CYS A 235 -0.76 21.55 -3.72
C CYS A 235 -1.48 20.32 -4.29
N TRP A 236 -1.01 19.79 -5.42
CA TRP A 236 -1.58 18.58 -6.03
C TRP A 236 -1.34 17.33 -5.19
N LEU A 237 -0.17 17.18 -4.58
CA LEU A 237 0.12 16.05 -3.70
C LEU A 237 -0.78 16.06 -2.46
N LYS A 238 -0.95 17.22 -1.82
CA LYS A 238 -1.86 17.38 -0.69
C LYS A 238 -3.29 17.00 -1.08
N ALA A 239 -3.80 17.55 -2.17
CA ALA A 239 -5.14 17.24 -2.68
C ALA A 239 -5.30 15.75 -3.02
N HIS A 240 -4.24 15.09 -3.54
CA HIS A 240 -4.22 13.66 -3.80
C HIS A 240 -4.36 12.85 -2.52
N ILE A 241 -3.56 13.16 -1.48
CA ILE A 241 -3.55 12.43 -0.21
C ILE A 241 -4.88 12.61 0.53
N GLU A 242 -5.39 13.86 0.63
CA GLU A 242 -6.69 14.16 1.27
C GLU A 242 -7.87 13.50 0.55
N ARG A 243 -7.80 13.42 -0.79
CA ARG A 243 -8.81 12.69 -1.56
C ARG A 243 -8.77 11.19 -1.29
N SER A 244 -7.56 10.63 -1.23
CA SER A 244 -7.35 9.21 -0.93
C SER A 244 -7.82 8.85 0.47
N GLU A 245 -7.65 9.74 1.46
CA GLU A 245 -8.22 9.59 2.80
C GLU A 245 -9.75 9.49 2.78
N LYS A 246 -10.41 10.45 2.12
CA LYS A 246 -11.87 10.46 1.99
C LYS A 246 -12.39 9.17 1.35
N ASP A 247 -11.72 8.71 0.30
CA ASP A 247 -12.08 7.48 -0.38
C ASP A 247 -11.84 6.26 0.54
N ALA A 248 -10.82 6.31 1.41
CA ALA A 248 -10.50 5.28 2.40
C ALA A 248 -11.53 5.16 3.52
N LEU A 249 -12.10 6.25 3.97
CA LEU A 249 -13.04 6.32 5.11
C LEU A 249 -14.51 6.05 4.72
N LEU A 250 -14.87 6.17 3.43
CA LEU A 250 -16.24 6.01 2.95
C LEU A 250 -16.92 4.70 3.37
N PRO A 251 -16.26 3.53 3.33
CA PRO A 251 -16.88 2.28 3.74
C PRO A 251 -17.07 2.15 5.26
N LEU A 252 -16.20 2.77 6.05
CA LEU A 252 -16.23 2.71 7.52
C LEU A 252 -17.41 3.48 8.11
N SER A 253 -17.92 4.48 7.39
CA SER A 253 -19.07 5.28 7.82
C SER A 253 -20.45 4.62 7.62
N ARG A 254 -20.52 3.54 6.81
CA ARG A 254 -21.77 2.81 6.51
C ARG A 254 -22.13 1.72 7.53
N PHE A 255 -21.25 1.44 8.47
CA PHE A 255 -21.41 0.41 9.51
C PHE A 255 -21.60 0.99 10.93
N ARG A 256 -22.00 2.27 11.02
CA ARG A 256 -22.44 2.90 12.27
C ARG A 256 -23.96 3.04 12.32
#